data_581d2a42dfd2843cf1962ef870f8588a
#
_entry.id   581d2a42dfd2843cf1962ef870f8588a
#
_cell.length_a   1.000
_cell.length_b   1.000
_cell.length_c   1.000
_cell.angle_alpha   90.00
_cell.angle_beta   90.00
_cell.angle_gamma   90.00
#
_symmetry.space_group_name_H-M   'P 1'
#
loop_
_entity.id
_entity.type
_entity.pdbx_description
1 polymer ?
#
loop_
_entity_poly.entity_id
_entity_poly.type
_entity_poly.pdbx_seq_one_letter_code
_entity_poly.pdbx_strand_id
1 'polypeptide(L)'
;PDRERHGRRMTRPASAALPWATAWAIARRDLHRRFRGLRLLLVCLFLGVGALAAIGSLTGAIEGELKGRGKEILGGDLEIGLWQRAPTLNELMAMNGYGTVSGGLRMQATASAGDLAAPIELKAVDVEWPMFGTFTLKDGTKAGAPPEGQAWLAEGAAERLGIKPGDSFRLGTLTLTVGGIIGEEPDRLSEGFALGPTVIVALDMPARAGLVAPGAMYQGKYRIAFDRAYDPESVSKQIEQLFPSAGFEFRTSDNASPGADRFVSRMGQFLVLVGLAALVIAGIGIGGGVSSYLQARRTSIATLKILGATSRDIARIYTLQLGASALAGALAGLVAGIAITPLLSWALGSLL
;
A
#
# COMPACT_ATOMS: atom_id res chain seq x y z
N PRO A 1 65.84 -67.84 -19.43
CA PRO A 1 65.77 -67.13 -18.14
C PRO A 1 65.12 -65.79 -18.31
N ASP A 2 63.84 -65.86 -18.12
CA ASP A 2 62.93 -64.72 -18.21
C ASP A 2 63.01 -63.93 -16.93
N ARG A 3 63.23 -62.63 -17.04
CA ARG A 3 63.06 -61.68 -15.95
C ARG A 3 61.77 -60.94 -16.16
N GLU A 4 60.72 -61.40 -15.51
CA GLU A 4 59.44 -60.63 -15.32
C GLU A 4 59.72 -59.36 -14.49
N ARG A 5 59.62 -58.25 -15.13
CA ARG A 5 59.55 -56.93 -14.42
C ARG A 5 58.11 -56.70 -13.99
N HIS A 6 57.82 -57.01 -12.73
CA HIS A 6 56.61 -56.64 -12.06
C HIS A 6 56.60 -55.09 -11.86
N GLY A 7 55.97 -54.37 -12.80
CA GLY A 7 55.64 -52.98 -12.64
C GLY A 7 54.59 -52.80 -11.53
N ARG A 8 55.03 -52.54 -10.30
CA ARG A 8 54.08 -52.03 -9.22
C ARG A 8 53.43 -50.76 -9.69
N ARG A 9 52.20 -50.84 -10.17
CA ARG A 9 51.29 -49.69 -10.27
C ARG A 9 51.08 -49.17 -8.85
N MET A 10 51.70 -48.05 -8.46
CA MET A 10 51.34 -47.28 -7.30
C MET A 10 49.90 -46.80 -7.49
N THR A 11 48.96 -47.49 -6.91
CA THR A 11 47.60 -47.01 -6.71
C THR A 11 47.69 -45.81 -5.73
N ARG A 12 47.55 -44.58 -6.28
CA ARG A 12 47.39 -43.41 -5.47
C ARG A 12 46.16 -43.64 -4.56
N PRO A 13 46.31 -43.55 -3.22
CA PRO A 13 45.12 -43.61 -2.34
C PRO A 13 44.16 -42.54 -2.80
N ALA A 14 42.90 -42.91 -3.04
CA ALA A 14 41.82 -41.96 -3.28
C ALA A 14 41.79 -41.00 -2.09
N SER A 15 42.23 -39.76 -2.28
CA SER A 15 42.23 -38.76 -1.24
C SER A 15 40.77 -38.56 -0.82
N ALA A 16 40.46 -38.99 0.41
CA ALA A 16 39.15 -38.78 0.99
C ALA A 16 38.85 -37.26 0.99
N ALA A 17 37.74 -36.88 0.35
CA ALA A 17 37.37 -35.49 0.25
C ALA A 17 37.29 -34.86 1.63
N LEU A 18 37.77 -33.64 1.82
CA LEU A 18 37.76 -32.94 3.11
C LEU A 18 36.32 -32.91 3.69
N PRO A 19 36.13 -33.29 4.98
CA PRO A 19 34.83 -33.18 5.64
C PRO A 19 34.37 -31.70 5.64
N TRP A 20 33.07 -31.49 5.49
CA TRP A 20 32.47 -30.14 5.46
C TRP A 20 32.81 -29.32 6.72
N ALA A 21 32.92 -29.96 7.89
CA ALA A 21 33.28 -29.30 9.15
C ALA A 21 34.70 -28.71 9.12
N THR A 22 35.68 -29.45 8.57
CA THR A 22 37.07 -28.96 8.41
C THR A 22 37.16 -27.87 7.33
N ALA A 23 36.42 -28.01 6.24
CA ALA A 23 36.32 -26.98 5.20
C ALA A 23 35.76 -25.68 5.78
N TRP A 24 34.73 -25.76 6.61
CA TRP A 24 34.14 -24.61 7.33
C TRP A 24 35.11 -23.96 8.34
N ALA A 25 35.82 -24.77 9.12
CA ALA A 25 36.82 -24.24 10.06
C ALA A 25 37.93 -23.44 9.36
N ILE A 26 38.40 -23.93 8.22
CA ILE A 26 39.40 -23.25 7.37
C ILE A 26 38.77 -21.97 6.78
N ALA A 27 37.56 -22.08 6.22
CA ALA A 27 36.83 -20.97 5.63
C ALA A 27 36.63 -19.81 6.63
N ARG A 28 36.17 -20.12 7.85
CA ARG A 28 35.94 -19.13 8.93
C ARG A 28 37.22 -18.44 9.37
N ARG A 29 38.35 -19.19 9.51
CA ARG A 29 39.64 -18.63 9.95
C ARG A 29 40.24 -17.68 8.92
N ASP A 30 40.04 -17.95 7.64
CA ASP A 30 40.55 -17.12 6.53
C ASP A 30 39.64 -15.88 6.29
N LEU A 31 38.35 -15.99 6.56
CA LEU A 31 37.39 -14.90 6.50
C LEU A 31 37.77 -13.75 7.44
N HIS A 32 38.28 -14.06 8.65
CA HIS A 32 38.66 -13.07 9.69
C HIS A 32 39.88 -12.22 9.31
N ARG A 33 40.78 -12.75 8.48
CA ARG A 33 42.07 -12.10 8.21
C ARG A 33 42.11 -11.17 6.98
N ARG A 34 41.19 -11.28 6.01
CA ARG A 34 41.24 -10.48 4.76
C ARG A 34 39.86 -10.21 4.15
N PHE A 35 39.08 -9.43 4.83
CA PHE A 35 37.71 -9.01 4.42
C PHE A 35 37.67 -8.11 3.16
N ARG A 36 38.81 -7.53 2.72
CA ARG A 36 38.82 -6.48 1.67
C ARG A 36 38.24 -6.91 0.32
N GLY A 37 38.48 -8.15 -0.10
CA GLY A 37 38.00 -8.65 -1.39
C GLY A 37 36.52 -9.00 -1.46
N LEU A 38 35.87 -9.21 -0.30
CA LEU A 38 34.43 -9.57 -0.20
C LEU A 38 33.52 -8.37 0.03
N ARG A 39 34.09 -7.18 0.24
CA ARG A 39 33.30 -5.96 0.53
C ARG A 39 32.34 -5.62 -0.60
N LEU A 40 32.79 -5.71 -1.85
CA LEU A 40 31.95 -5.41 -3.01
C LEU A 40 30.74 -6.36 -3.09
N LEU A 41 30.98 -7.67 -2.90
CA LEU A 41 29.90 -8.67 -2.86
C LEU A 41 28.90 -8.39 -1.74
N LEU A 42 29.39 -8.07 -0.53
CA LEU A 42 28.53 -7.73 0.60
C LEU A 42 27.70 -6.48 0.33
N VAL A 43 28.32 -5.42 -0.20
CA VAL A 43 27.61 -4.15 -0.52
C VAL A 43 26.57 -4.36 -1.60
N CYS A 44 26.91 -5.08 -2.67
CA CYS A 44 25.96 -5.35 -3.77
C CYS A 44 24.75 -6.16 -3.27
N LEU A 45 24.97 -7.20 -2.46
CA LEU A 45 23.90 -7.99 -1.87
C LEU A 45 23.09 -7.21 -0.85
N PHE A 46 23.76 -6.47 0.02
CA PHE A 46 23.10 -5.59 0.99
C PHE A 46 22.17 -4.59 0.31
N LEU A 47 22.66 -3.89 -0.72
CA LEU A 47 21.86 -2.91 -1.45
C LEU A 47 20.74 -3.56 -2.27
N GLY A 48 21.02 -4.64 -2.99
CA GLY A 48 20.02 -5.30 -3.84
C GLY A 48 18.89 -5.92 -3.03
N VAL A 49 19.21 -6.70 -2.00
CA VAL A 49 18.21 -7.32 -1.12
C VAL A 49 17.52 -6.28 -0.24
N GLY A 50 18.29 -5.31 0.27
CA GLY A 50 17.77 -4.23 1.11
C GLY A 50 16.76 -3.35 0.40
N ALA A 51 17.03 -3.01 -0.87
CA ALA A 51 16.08 -2.23 -1.69
C ALA A 51 14.76 -2.98 -1.90
N LEU A 52 14.82 -4.26 -2.29
CA LEU A 52 13.62 -5.08 -2.47
C LEU A 52 12.83 -5.25 -1.16
N ALA A 53 13.53 -5.50 -0.05
CA ALA A 53 12.91 -5.65 1.25
C ALA A 53 12.26 -4.34 1.73
N ALA A 54 12.89 -3.19 1.51
CA ALA A 54 12.35 -1.88 1.84
C ALA A 54 11.08 -1.57 1.02
N ILE A 55 11.10 -1.85 -0.29
CA ILE A 55 9.94 -1.67 -1.16
C ILE A 55 8.77 -2.55 -0.70
N GLY A 56 9.02 -3.85 -0.47
CA GLY A 56 7.97 -4.77 -0.02
C GLY A 56 7.41 -4.40 1.36
N SER A 57 8.28 -4.00 2.30
CA SER A 57 7.85 -3.56 3.63
C SER A 57 7.01 -2.28 3.59
N LEU A 58 7.40 -1.30 2.77
CA LEU A 58 6.67 -0.04 2.63
C LEU A 58 5.29 -0.26 1.97
N THR A 59 5.24 -1.02 0.88
CA THR A 59 3.98 -1.34 0.20
C THR A 59 3.04 -2.09 1.13
N GLY A 60 3.53 -3.12 1.84
CA GLY A 60 2.73 -3.87 2.79
C GLY A 60 2.26 -3.04 3.99
N ALA A 61 3.05 -2.07 4.46
CA ALA A 61 2.64 -1.15 5.52
C ALA A 61 1.51 -0.22 5.08
N ILE A 62 1.59 0.33 3.85
CA ILE A 62 0.54 1.18 3.29
C ILE A 62 -0.76 0.39 3.08
N GLU A 63 -0.68 -0.82 2.50
CA GLU A 63 -1.85 -1.70 2.34
C GLU A 63 -2.45 -2.10 3.69
N GLY A 64 -1.62 -2.39 4.69
CA GLY A 64 -2.06 -2.72 6.04
C GLY A 64 -2.78 -1.56 6.73
N GLU A 65 -2.27 -0.34 6.59
CA GLU A 65 -2.90 0.87 7.14
C GLU A 65 -4.24 1.17 6.45
N LEU A 66 -4.30 1.08 5.11
CA LEU A 66 -5.54 1.27 4.36
C LEU A 66 -6.61 0.26 4.78
N LYS A 67 -6.26 -1.02 4.93
CA LYS A 67 -7.18 -2.07 5.41
C LYS A 67 -7.59 -1.86 6.86
N GLY A 68 -6.65 -1.49 7.73
CA GLY A 68 -6.92 -1.22 9.15
C GLY A 68 -7.93 -0.07 9.35
N ARG A 69 -7.89 0.94 8.47
CA ARG A 69 -8.82 2.08 8.49
C ARG A 69 -9.98 1.94 7.49
N GLY A 70 -10.18 0.76 6.92
CA GLY A 70 -11.16 0.54 5.86
C GLY A 70 -12.58 0.98 6.22
N LYS A 71 -13.05 0.72 7.45
CA LYS A 71 -14.37 1.16 7.94
C LYS A 71 -14.48 2.68 8.02
N GLU A 72 -13.43 3.35 8.45
CA GLU A 72 -13.38 4.82 8.53
C GLU A 72 -13.34 5.43 7.12
N ILE A 73 -12.51 4.88 6.23
CA ILE A 73 -12.39 5.32 4.85
C ILE A 73 -13.70 5.12 4.07
N LEU A 74 -14.36 3.96 4.22
CA LEU A 74 -15.64 3.68 3.59
C LEU A 74 -16.79 4.45 4.24
N GLY A 75 -16.66 4.74 5.55
CA GLY A 75 -17.73 5.28 6.40
C GLY A 75 -18.76 4.23 6.82
N GLY A 76 -18.41 2.93 6.73
CA GLY A 76 -19.28 1.79 7.05
C GLY A 76 -18.57 0.45 6.93
N ASP A 77 -19.24 -0.63 7.28
CA ASP A 77 -18.80 -2.01 6.99
C ASP A 77 -19.06 -2.40 5.53
N LEU A 78 -20.19 -1.91 4.99
CA LEU A 78 -20.65 -2.13 3.61
C LEU A 78 -21.24 -0.83 3.06
N GLU A 79 -20.86 -0.44 1.83
CA GLU A 79 -21.46 0.65 1.06
C GLU A 79 -22.23 0.04 -0.11
N ILE A 80 -23.48 0.52 -0.32
CA ILE A 80 -24.33 0.16 -1.42
C ILE A 80 -24.57 1.42 -2.26
N GLY A 81 -24.05 1.42 -3.49
CA GLY A 81 -24.22 2.49 -4.47
C GLY A 81 -25.45 2.27 -5.35
N LEU A 82 -26.17 3.35 -5.62
CA LEU A 82 -27.33 3.38 -6.50
C LEU A 82 -27.23 4.54 -7.47
N TRP A 83 -27.32 4.29 -8.77
CA TRP A 83 -27.30 5.34 -9.77
C TRP A 83 -28.70 5.89 -10.06
N GLN A 84 -28.84 7.21 -10.04
CA GLN A 84 -30.01 8.00 -10.49
C GLN A 84 -31.33 7.61 -9.81
N ARG A 85 -31.30 6.95 -8.67
CA ARG A 85 -32.49 6.61 -7.87
C ARG A 85 -32.18 6.55 -6.37
N ALA A 86 -33.21 6.70 -5.59
CA ALA A 86 -33.21 6.36 -4.17
C ALA A 86 -33.57 4.87 -3.97
N PRO A 87 -33.24 4.24 -2.86
CA PRO A 87 -33.70 2.89 -2.54
C PRO A 87 -35.21 2.89 -2.31
N THR A 88 -35.84 1.81 -2.65
CA THR A 88 -37.23 1.54 -2.25
C THR A 88 -37.31 1.26 -0.77
N LEU A 89 -38.50 1.35 -0.21
CA LEU A 89 -38.71 1.06 1.22
C LEU A 89 -38.28 -0.36 1.60
N ASN A 90 -38.54 -1.35 0.74
CA ASN A 90 -38.14 -2.74 0.97
C ASN A 90 -36.61 -2.93 0.93
N GLU A 91 -35.92 -2.25 0.01
CA GLU A 91 -34.45 -2.25 -0.06
C GLU A 91 -33.86 -1.62 1.21
N LEU A 92 -34.41 -0.48 1.65
CA LEU A 92 -33.96 0.19 2.87
C LEU A 92 -34.23 -0.64 4.13
N MET A 93 -35.39 -1.30 4.21
CA MET A 93 -35.71 -2.24 5.31
C MET A 93 -34.75 -3.42 5.35
N ALA A 94 -34.39 -3.98 4.19
CA ALA A 94 -33.42 -5.07 4.11
C ALA A 94 -32.04 -4.61 4.57
N MET A 95 -31.58 -3.41 4.19
CA MET A 95 -30.32 -2.83 4.67
C MET A 95 -30.32 -2.61 6.18
N ASN A 96 -31.40 -2.03 6.74
CA ASN A 96 -31.56 -1.81 8.17
C ASN A 96 -31.63 -3.10 8.99
N GLY A 97 -31.93 -4.23 8.37
CA GLY A 97 -31.89 -5.55 9.02
C GLY A 97 -30.50 -6.01 9.43
N TYR A 98 -29.44 -5.37 8.95
CA TYR A 98 -28.05 -5.70 9.27
C TYR A 98 -27.39 -4.70 10.23
N GLY A 99 -27.97 -3.52 10.42
CA GLY A 99 -27.41 -2.50 11.31
C GLY A 99 -27.91 -1.09 10.99
N THR A 100 -27.19 -0.09 11.50
CA THR A 100 -27.50 1.31 11.24
C THR A 100 -27.13 1.69 9.80
N VAL A 101 -28.03 2.34 9.09
CA VAL A 101 -27.83 2.78 7.71
C VAL A 101 -27.74 4.31 7.68
N SER A 102 -26.66 4.82 7.08
CA SER A 102 -26.50 6.24 6.74
C SER A 102 -26.65 6.42 5.23
N GLY A 103 -27.57 7.30 4.84
CA GLY A 103 -27.82 7.67 3.45
C GLY A 103 -27.02 8.88 3.01
N GLY A 104 -26.47 8.81 1.81
CA GLY A 104 -25.77 9.93 1.18
C GLY A 104 -26.09 10.02 -0.30
N LEU A 105 -25.77 11.16 -0.89
CA LEU A 105 -25.86 11.39 -2.33
C LEU A 105 -24.64 12.16 -2.81
N ARG A 106 -24.13 11.79 -3.96
CA ARG A 106 -23.04 12.52 -4.61
C ARG A 106 -23.38 12.86 -6.05
N MET A 107 -23.00 14.07 -6.43
CA MET A 107 -23.15 14.55 -7.80
C MET A 107 -22.21 15.71 -8.09
N GLN A 108 -21.98 15.95 -9.37
CA GLN A 108 -21.37 17.20 -9.84
C GLN A 108 -22.43 18.30 -9.91
N ALA A 109 -22.11 19.44 -9.37
CA ALA A 109 -23.00 20.61 -9.41
C ALA A 109 -22.19 21.89 -9.65
N THR A 110 -22.87 23.00 -9.89
CA THR A 110 -22.28 24.32 -9.95
C THR A 110 -22.81 25.16 -8.79
N ALA A 111 -21.90 25.71 -8.01
CA ALA A 111 -22.22 26.73 -7.01
C ALA A 111 -21.90 28.12 -7.55
N SER A 112 -22.65 29.15 -7.14
CA SER A 112 -22.41 30.53 -7.54
C SER A 112 -22.56 31.53 -6.38
N ALA A 113 -21.71 32.54 -6.38
CA ALA A 113 -21.76 33.64 -5.43
C ALA A 113 -21.48 34.96 -6.17
N GLY A 114 -22.49 35.87 -6.22
CA GLY A 114 -22.44 37.04 -7.07
C GLY A 114 -22.23 36.64 -8.54
N ASP A 115 -21.18 37.19 -9.15
CA ASP A 115 -20.80 36.90 -10.54
C ASP A 115 -19.85 35.71 -10.69
N LEU A 116 -19.41 35.11 -9.60
CA LEU A 116 -18.53 33.93 -9.61
C LEU A 116 -19.32 32.64 -9.60
N ALA A 117 -18.90 31.70 -10.43
CA ALA A 117 -19.43 30.34 -10.45
C ALA A 117 -18.29 29.32 -10.52
N ALA A 118 -18.43 28.23 -9.78
CA ALA A 118 -17.44 27.17 -9.73
C ALA A 118 -18.08 25.78 -9.80
N PRO A 119 -17.50 24.86 -10.56
CA PRO A 119 -17.88 23.45 -10.45
C PRO A 119 -17.43 22.89 -9.12
N ILE A 120 -18.32 22.16 -8.48
CA ILE A 120 -18.13 21.54 -7.16
C ILE A 120 -18.54 20.09 -7.19
N GLU A 121 -17.98 19.31 -6.29
CA GLU A 121 -18.52 17.99 -5.94
C GLU A 121 -19.50 18.18 -4.76
N LEU A 122 -20.77 17.98 -5.03
CA LEU A 122 -21.82 18.05 -4.03
C LEU A 122 -21.95 16.70 -3.30
N LYS A 123 -21.77 16.72 -1.98
CA LYS A 123 -21.99 15.60 -1.07
C LYS A 123 -23.16 15.92 -0.15
N ALA A 124 -24.23 15.19 -0.28
CA ALA A 124 -25.35 15.29 0.66
C ALA A 124 -25.30 14.14 1.66
N VAL A 125 -25.52 14.42 2.94
CA VAL A 125 -25.37 13.47 4.04
C VAL A 125 -26.55 13.58 5.00
N ASP A 126 -26.91 12.45 5.62
CA ASP A 126 -27.94 12.42 6.68
C ASP A 126 -27.34 12.70 8.07
N VAL A 127 -28.20 12.62 9.08
CA VAL A 127 -27.83 12.91 10.49
C VAL A 127 -26.92 11.86 11.11
N GLU A 128 -26.87 10.64 10.56
CA GLU A 128 -26.03 9.55 11.04
C GLU A 128 -24.57 9.69 10.54
N TRP A 129 -24.32 10.55 9.55
CA TRP A 129 -22.98 10.79 9.05
C TRP A 129 -22.20 11.74 9.96
N PRO A 130 -20.89 11.47 10.24
CA PRO A 130 -20.13 10.28 9.90
C PRO A 130 -20.34 9.16 10.93
N MET A 131 -20.64 7.93 10.49
CA MET A 131 -20.78 6.77 11.39
C MET A 131 -19.43 6.29 11.93
N PHE A 132 -18.35 6.45 11.15
CA PHE A 132 -16.99 6.11 11.52
C PHE A 132 -16.05 7.28 11.27
N GLY A 133 -15.02 7.41 12.12
CA GLY A 133 -14.09 8.53 12.08
C GLY A 133 -14.65 9.80 12.69
N THR A 134 -13.96 10.90 12.46
CA THR A 134 -14.37 12.22 12.99
C THR A 134 -14.28 13.26 11.87
N PHE A 135 -15.38 13.96 11.64
CA PHE A 135 -15.39 15.09 10.74
C PHE A 135 -15.09 16.37 11.53
N THR A 136 -14.14 17.17 11.07
CA THR A 136 -13.79 18.44 11.72
C THR A 136 -13.77 19.58 10.72
N LEU A 137 -14.15 20.76 11.20
CA LEU A 137 -13.96 22.02 10.48
C LEU A 137 -12.54 22.55 10.68
N LYS A 138 -12.13 23.50 9.87
CA LYS A 138 -10.78 24.10 9.91
C LYS A 138 -10.45 24.80 11.23
N ASP A 139 -11.47 25.23 11.97
CA ASP A 139 -11.34 25.80 13.30
C ASP A 139 -11.16 24.76 14.42
N GLY A 140 -11.13 23.46 14.07
CA GLY A 140 -11.02 22.34 14.99
C GLY A 140 -12.35 21.87 15.59
N THR A 141 -13.47 22.50 15.23
CA THR A 141 -14.81 22.10 15.71
C THR A 141 -15.21 20.76 15.10
N LYS A 142 -15.63 19.82 15.94
CA LYS A 142 -16.23 18.56 15.47
C LYS A 142 -17.65 18.85 14.99
N ALA A 143 -17.95 18.38 13.80
CA ALA A 143 -19.25 18.57 13.17
C ALA A 143 -19.77 17.25 12.57
N GLY A 144 -20.99 17.25 12.09
CA GLY A 144 -21.66 16.20 11.34
C GLY A 144 -22.35 16.78 10.13
N ALA A 145 -23.55 16.29 9.82
CA ALA A 145 -24.38 16.87 8.78
C ALA A 145 -24.62 18.37 9.05
N PRO A 146 -24.54 19.24 8.01
CA PRO A 146 -24.77 20.67 8.23
C PRO A 146 -26.23 20.92 8.63
N PRO A 147 -26.47 21.95 9.48
CA PRO A 147 -27.82 22.39 9.79
C PRO A 147 -28.59 22.84 8.54
N GLU A 148 -29.91 22.87 8.63
CA GLU A 148 -30.77 23.31 7.54
C GLU A 148 -30.37 24.71 7.03
N GLY A 149 -30.26 24.84 5.70
CA GLY A 149 -29.85 26.10 5.06
C GLY A 149 -28.35 26.42 5.12
N GLN A 150 -27.55 25.55 5.73
CA GLN A 150 -26.11 25.72 5.79
C GLN A 150 -25.39 24.64 4.95
N ALA A 151 -24.10 24.91 4.66
CA ALA A 151 -23.22 23.98 3.99
C ALA A 151 -21.79 24.09 4.53
N TRP A 152 -21.06 22.96 4.51
CA TRP A 152 -19.63 22.96 4.76
C TRP A 152 -18.88 22.98 3.42
N LEU A 153 -17.94 23.87 3.26
CA LEU A 153 -17.19 24.04 2.00
C LEU A 153 -15.73 23.62 2.16
N ALA A 154 -15.22 22.88 1.19
CA ALA A 154 -13.77 22.73 1.05
C ALA A 154 -13.13 24.11 0.77
N GLU A 155 -11.91 24.32 1.26
CA GLU A 155 -11.19 25.59 1.11
C GLU A 155 -11.13 26.05 -0.36
N GLY A 156 -10.83 25.13 -1.30
CA GLY A 156 -10.82 25.44 -2.72
C GLY A 156 -12.17 25.82 -3.32
N ALA A 157 -13.32 25.47 -2.69
CA ALA A 157 -14.63 25.95 -3.09
C ALA A 157 -14.84 27.39 -2.64
N ALA A 158 -14.51 27.68 -1.39
CA ALA A 158 -14.63 29.00 -0.80
C ALA A 158 -13.73 30.00 -1.53
N GLU A 159 -12.50 29.64 -1.87
CA GLU A 159 -11.57 30.49 -2.65
C GLU A 159 -12.08 30.78 -4.06
N ARG A 160 -12.57 29.76 -4.80
CA ARG A 160 -13.11 29.95 -6.16
C ARG A 160 -14.34 30.82 -6.22
N LEU A 161 -15.17 30.79 -5.18
CA LEU A 161 -16.37 31.60 -5.06
C LEU A 161 -16.13 32.96 -4.37
N GLY A 162 -14.93 33.16 -3.80
CA GLY A 162 -14.58 34.39 -3.08
C GLY A 162 -15.40 34.61 -1.79
N ILE A 163 -15.84 33.56 -1.13
CA ILE A 163 -16.74 33.59 0.04
C ILE A 163 -16.07 33.00 1.30
N LYS A 164 -16.59 33.40 2.46
CA LYS A 164 -16.10 33.02 3.79
C LYS A 164 -17.25 32.46 4.64
N PRO A 165 -16.98 31.83 5.79
CA PRO A 165 -18.00 31.44 6.73
C PRO A 165 -18.91 32.64 7.08
N GLY A 166 -20.22 32.40 7.02
CA GLY A 166 -21.26 33.42 7.18
C GLY A 166 -21.79 34.04 5.87
N ASP A 167 -21.06 33.95 4.77
CA ASP A 167 -21.53 34.43 3.47
C ASP A 167 -22.55 33.48 2.83
N SER A 168 -23.31 33.98 1.88
CA SER A 168 -24.33 33.20 1.17
C SER A 168 -23.87 32.87 -0.24
N PHE A 169 -24.23 31.69 -0.73
CA PHE A 169 -24.02 31.23 -2.09
C PHE A 169 -25.26 30.50 -2.61
N ARG A 170 -25.38 30.39 -3.92
CA ARG A 170 -26.49 29.71 -4.59
C ARG A 170 -26.09 28.33 -5.08
N LEU A 171 -26.94 27.35 -4.78
CA LEU A 171 -26.86 25.98 -5.26
C LEU A 171 -28.18 25.61 -5.92
N GLY A 172 -28.21 25.44 -7.24
CA GLY A 172 -29.45 25.29 -7.98
C GLY A 172 -30.41 26.45 -7.76
N THR A 173 -31.60 26.14 -7.23
CA THR A 173 -32.63 27.15 -6.90
C THR A 173 -32.53 27.69 -5.48
N LEU A 174 -31.67 27.12 -4.61
CA LEU A 174 -31.56 27.49 -3.20
C LEU A 174 -30.36 28.41 -2.95
N THR A 175 -30.54 29.29 -1.98
CA THR A 175 -29.45 30.07 -1.36
C THR A 175 -29.11 29.43 -0.01
N LEU A 176 -27.84 29.10 0.17
CA LEU A 176 -27.29 28.47 1.36
C LEU A 176 -26.25 29.39 2.00
N THR A 177 -26.06 29.26 3.30
CA THR A 177 -25.04 29.97 4.07
C THR A 177 -23.82 29.07 4.29
N VAL A 178 -22.63 29.61 4.16
CA VAL A 178 -21.38 28.92 4.50
C VAL A 178 -21.31 28.78 6.01
N GLY A 179 -21.56 27.60 6.54
CA GLY A 179 -21.48 27.32 7.98
C GLY A 179 -20.04 27.19 8.47
N GLY A 180 -19.13 26.68 7.61
CA GLY A 180 -17.72 26.51 7.95
C GLY A 180 -16.91 25.93 6.81
N ILE A 181 -15.58 25.97 6.98
CA ILE A 181 -14.62 25.35 6.05
C ILE A 181 -14.25 23.96 6.53
N ILE A 182 -14.24 22.99 5.62
CA ILE A 182 -13.88 21.59 5.90
C ILE A 182 -12.41 21.53 6.30
N GLY A 183 -12.13 20.91 7.44
CA GLY A 183 -10.78 20.58 7.91
C GLY A 183 -10.44 19.14 7.53
N GLU A 184 -10.97 18.18 8.28
CA GLU A 184 -10.71 16.75 8.06
C GLU A 184 -12.03 16.02 7.75
N GLU A 185 -12.03 15.26 6.67
CA GLU A 185 -13.16 14.46 6.20
C GLU A 185 -12.75 12.97 6.20
N PRO A 186 -13.35 12.11 7.06
CA PRO A 186 -12.86 10.74 7.28
C PRO A 186 -13.02 9.85 6.05
N ASP A 187 -14.12 9.98 5.30
CA ASP A 187 -14.45 9.15 4.14
C ASP A 187 -14.00 9.74 2.79
N ARG A 188 -13.13 10.75 2.80
CA ARG A 188 -12.64 11.41 1.58
C ARG A 188 -11.88 10.46 0.65
N LEU A 189 -11.11 9.51 1.20
CA LEU A 189 -10.30 8.57 0.42
C LEU A 189 -11.13 7.50 -0.30
N SER A 190 -12.37 7.24 0.13
CA SER A 190 -13.25 6.27 -0.54
C SER A 190 -13.69 6.73 -1.93
N GLU A 191 -13.65 8.01 -2.18
CA GLU A 191 -14.28 8.63 -3.35
C GLU A 191 -13.37 8.71 -4.58
N GLY A 192 -12.07 8.47 -4.42
CA GLY A 192 -11.10 8.60 -5.49
C GLY A 192 -10.79 10.05 -5.85
N PHE A 193 -10.59 10.32 -7.15
CA PHE A 193 -10.30 11.67 -7.62
C PHE A 193 -11.59 12.47 -7.81
N ALA A 194 -11.84 13.42 -6.91
CA ALA A 194 -12.93 14.38 -7.05
C ALA A 194 -12.67 15.35 -8.22
N LEU A 195 -13.68 15.58 -9.06
CA LEU A 195 -13.56 16.52 -10.19
C LEU A 195 -13.73 18.00 -9.79
N GLY A 196 -13.86 18.27 -8.49
CA GLY A 196 -14.01 19.62 -7.95
C GLY A 196 -13.86 19.64 -6.44
N PRO A 197 -13.79 20.81 -5.82
CA PRO A 197 -13.78 20.94 -4.36
C PRO A 197 -15.14 20.53 -3.78
N THR A 198 -15.12 19.81 -2.64
CA THR A 198 -16.31 19.28 -2.00
C THR A 198 -17.15 20.38 -1.33
N VAL A 199 -18.46 20.27 -1.48
CA VAL A 199 -19.45 21.02 -0.71
C VAL A 199 -20.39 20.01 -0.06
N ILE A 200 -20.50 20.04 1.26
CA ILE A 200 -21.34 19.11 2.04
C ILE A 200 -22.64 19.84 2.44
N VAL A 201 -23.77 19.18 2.19
CA VAL A 201 -25.12 19.67 2.51
C VAL A 201 -25.94 18.59 3.20
N ALA A 202 -27.07 18.92 3.80
CA ALA A 202 -28.02 17.94 4.30
C ALA A 202 -28.64 17.13 3.15
N LEU A 203 -29.03 15.88 3.44
CA LEU A 203 -29.43 14.89 2.42
C LEU A 203 -30.64 15.32 1.55
N ASP A 204 -31.56 16.12 2.10
CA ASP A 204 -32.73 16.63 1.39
C ASP A 204 -32.46 17.83 0.46
N MET A 205 -31.32 18.52 0.66
CA MET A 205 -31.00 19.76 -0.06
C MET A 205 -30.88 19.60 -1.57
N PRO A 206 -30.25 18.57 -2.15
CA PRO A 206 -30.16 18.42 -3.60
C PRO A 206 -31.53 18.33 -4.30
N ALA A 207 -32.48 17.63 -3.68
CA ALA A 207 -33.84 17.53 -4.20
C ALA A 207 -34.57 18.89 -4.12
N ARG A 208 -34.48 19.59 -3.00
CA ARG A 208 -35.03 20.94 -2.80
C ARG A 208 -34.39 21.98 -3.73
N ALA A 209 -33.12 21.82 -4.03
CA ALA A 209 -32.38 22.67 -4.98
C ALA A 209 -32.72 22.40 -6.45
N GLY A 210 -33.58 21.41 -6.74
CA GLY A 210 -33.95 21.03 -8.11
C GLY A 210 -32.84 20.29 -8.87
N LEU A 211 -31.83 19.77 -8.15
CA LEU A 211 -30.68 19.11 -8.78
C LEU A 211 -30.91 17.64 -9.05
N VAL A 212 -31.87 17.00 -8.39
CA VAL A 212 -32.26 15.59 -8.56
C VAL A 212 -33.49 15.53 -9.47
N ALA A 213 -33.32 15.99 -10.71
CA ALA A 213 -34.37 15.91 -11.74
C ALA A 213 -34.16 14.66 -12.62
N PRO A 214 -35.20 14.20 -13.34
CA PRO A 214 -35.04 13.14 -14.33
C PRO A 214 -33.91 13.46 -15.32
N GLY A 215 -32.95 12.53 -15.46
CA GLY A 215 -31.75 12.71 -16.29
C GLY A 215 -30.56 13.32 -15.57
N ALA A 216 -30.69 13.75 -14.31
CA ALA A 216 -29.54 14.18 -13.51
C ALA A 216 -28.62 12.98 -13.18
N MET A 217 -27.32 13.20 -13.27
CA MET A 217 -26.30 12.19 -12.93
C MET A 217 -25.94 12.33 -11.45
N TYR A 218 -26.44 11.43 -10.63
CA TYR A 218 -26.08 11.33 -9.23
C TYR A 218 -25.99 9.88 -8.77
N GLN A 219 -25.25 9.65 -7.71
CA GLN A 219 -25.11 8.37 -7.04
C GLN A 219 -25.61 8.48 -5.61
N GLY A 220 -26.63 7.71 -5.26
CA GLY A 220 -26.99 7.45 -3.88
C GLY A 220 -25.98 6.49 -3.25
N LYS A 221 -25.54 6.75 -2.03
CA LYS A 221 -24.59 5.93 -1.28
C LYS A 221 -25.16 5.62 0.08
N TYR A 222 -25.42 4.35 0.32
CA TYR A 222 -26.01 3.86 1.57
C TYR A 222 -24.97 3.02 2.28
N ARG A 223 -24.54 3.47 3.45
CA ARG A 223 -23.51 2.83 4.25
C ARG A 223 -24.13 2.14 5.42
N ILE A 224 -23.70 0.94 5.70
CA ILE A 224 -24.23 0.12 6.80
C ILE A 224 -23.13 -0.07 7.83
N ALA A 225 -23.40 0.33 9.06
CA ALA A 225 -22.63 -0.05 10.23
C ALA A 225 -23.29 -1.29 10.85
N PHE A 226 -22.65 -2.43 10.77
CA PHE A 226 -23.24 -3.68 11.24
C PHE A 226 -23.40 -3.70 12.77
N ASP A 227 -24.54 -4.20 13.22
CA ASP A 227 -24.85 -4.38 14.65
C ASP A 227 -24.17 -5.61 15.26
N ARG A 228 -23.70 -6.52 14.40
CA ARG A 228 -23.00 -7.79 14.74
C ARG A 228 -21.85 -8.03 13.79
N ALA A 229 -21.03 -9.04 14.10
CA ALA A 229 -19.94 -9.47 13.23
C ALA A 229 -20.51 -10.24 12.01
N TYR A 230 -20.96 -9.52 11.01
CA TYR A 230 -21.31 -10.07 9.71
C TYR A 230 -20.10 -10.02 8.77
N ASP A 231 -20.05 -10.97 7.83
CA ASP A 231 -19.13 -10.91 6.71
C ASP A 231 -19.71 -10.02 5.60
N PRO A 232 -19.07 -8.88 5.25
CA PRO A 232 -19.61 -7.93 4.29
C PRO A 232 -19.88 -8.55 2.90
N GLU A 233 -19.03 -9.50 2.45
CA GLU A 233 -19.25 -10.17 1.16
C GLU A 233 -20.48 -11.09 1.19
N SER A 234 -20.73 -11.77 2.29
CA SER A 234 -21.90 -12.61 2.45
C SER A 234 -23.18 -11.77 2.47
N VAL A 235 -23.16 -10.63 3.18
CA VAL A 235 -24.30 -9.70 3.22
C VAL A 235 -24.58 -9.10 1.84
N SER A 236 -23.55 -8.67 1.11
CA SER A 236 -23.74 -8.11 -0.24
C SER A 236 -24.40 -9.12 -1.18
N LYS A 237 -23.96 -10.39 -1.17
CA LYS A 237 -24.56 -11.47 -1.97
C LYS A 237 -26.01 -11.75 -1.58
N GLN A 238 -26.35 -11.72 -0.30
CA GLN A 238 -27.74 -11.91 0.17
C GLN A 238 -28.65 -10.77 -0.30
N ILE A 239 -28.19 -9.51 -0.18
CA ILE A 239 -28.97 -8.35 -0.66
C ILE A 239 -29.12 -8.40 -2.18
N GLU A 240 -28.08 -8.76 -2.91
CA GLU A 240 -28.14 -8.91 -4.37
C GLU A 240 -29.14 -10.02 -4.81
N GLN A 241 -29.18 -11.14 -4.08
CA GLN A 241 -30.15 -12.21 -4.34
C GLN A 241 -31.60 -11.80 -4.03
N LEU A 242 -31.81 -10.96 -3.02
CA LEU A 242 -33.14 -10.44 -2.68
C LEU A 242 -33.63 -9.43 -3.72
N PHE A 243 -32.72 -8.66 -4.33
CA PHE A 243 -33.05 -7.59 -5.27
C PHE A 243 -32.19 -7.66 -6.55
N PRO A 244 -32.30 -8.72 -7.36
CA PRO A 244 -31.41 -8.96 -8.50
C PRO A 244 -31.50 -7.90 -9.61
N SER A 245 -32.59 -7.14 -9.67
CA SER A 245 -32.80 -6.08 -10.66
C SER A 245 -32.49 -4.68 -10.10
N ALA A 246 -31.97 -4.58 -8.88
CA ALA A 246 -31.78 -3.29 -8.21
C ALA A 246 -30.61 -2.47 -8.76
N GLY A 247 -29.64 -3.13 -9.41
CA GLY A 247 -28.45 -2.47 -9.95
C GLY A 247 -27.54 -1.91 -8.84
N PHE A 248 -27.43 -2.63 -7.74
CA PHE A 248 -26.56 -2.25 -6.62
C PHE A 248 -25.08 -2.35 -6.98
N GLU A 249 -24.30 -1.38 -6.54
CA GLU A 249 -22.83 -1.43 -6.51
C GLU A 249 -22.39 -1.60 -5.07
N PHE A 250 -21.70 -2.71 -4.77
CA PHE A 250 -21.25 -3.01 -3.42
C PHE A 250 -19.78 -2.65 -3.24
N ARG A 251 -19.45 -2.03 -2.11
CA ARG A 251 -18.08 -1.85 -1.63
C ARG A 251 -17.99 -2.28 -0.17
N THR A 252 -16.97 -3.04 0.13
CA THR A 252 -16.68 -3.52 1.49
C THR A 252 -15.58 -2.70 2.14
N SER A 253 -15.50 -2.72 3.46
CA SER A 253 -14.40 -2.08 4.21
C SER A 253 -13.01 -2.61 3.81
N ASP A 254 -12.90 -3.85 3.34
CA ASP A 254 -11.65 -4.42 2.85
C ASP A 254 -11.20 -3.84 1.49
N ASN A 255 -12.13 -3.24 0.74
CA ASN A 255 -11.90 -2.58 -0.55
C ASN A 255 -12.49 -1.16 -0.53
N ALA A 256 -12.21 -0.43 0.55
CA ALA A 256 -12.79 0.87 0.82
C ALA A 256 -12.37 1.95 -0.19
N SER A 257 -11.17 1.83 -0.76
CA SER A 257 -10.62 2.81 -1.70
C SER A 257 -10.01 2.15 -2.93
N PRO A 258 -10.84 1.65 -3.90
CA PRO A 258 -10.31 0.97 -5.10
C PRO A 258 -9.37 1.82 -5.95
N GLY A 259 -9.48 3.14 -5.85
CA GLY A 259 -8.58 4.09 -6.51
C GLY A 259 -7.20 4.10 -5.89
N ALA A 260 -7.12 4.21 -4.57
CA ALA A 260 -5.86 4.17 -3.82
C ALA A 260 -5.21 2.79 -3.92
N ASP A 261 -5.98 1.71 -3.78
CA ASP A 261 -5.49 0.34 -3.89
C ASP A 261 -4.86 0.07 -5.27
N ARG A 262 -5.52 0.49 -6.35
CA ARG A 262 -4.96 0.38 -7.71
C ARG A 262 -3.69 1.22 -7.89
N PHE A 263 -3.65 2.42 -7.31
CA PHE A 263 -2.48 3.28 -7.37
C PHE A 263 -1.31 2.66 -6.60
N VAL A 264 -1.52 2.23 -5.36
CA VAL A 264 -0.50 1.59 -4.52
C VAL A 264 0.02 0.30 -5.17
N SER A 265 -0.89 -0.54 -5.70
CA SER A 265 -0.51 -1.76 -6.40
C SER A 265 0.33 -1.49 -7.66
N ARG A 266 -0.05 -0.51 -8.50
CA ARG A 266 0.75 -0.14 -9.68
C ARG A 266 2.10 0.45 -9.31
N MET A 267 2.15 1.31 -8.29
CA MET A 267 3.41 1.84 -7.77
C MET A 267 4.28 0.74 -7.20
N GLY A 268 3.69 -0.20 -6.45
CA GLY A 268 4.38 -1.38 -5.96
C GLY A 268 4.98 -2.22 -7.08
N GLN A 269 4.22 -2.52 -8.13
CA GLN A 269 4.70 -3.24 -9.32
C GLN A 269 5.85 -2.51 -10.00
N PHE A 270 5.75 -1.20 -10.19
CA PHE A 270 6.82 -0.39 -10.76
C PHE A 270 8.08 -0.43 -9.90
N LEU A 271 7.94 -0.27 -8.59
CA LEU A 271 9.06 -0.34 -7.65
C LEU A 271 9.70 -1.72 -7.61
N VAL A 272 8.93 -2.80 -7.74
CA VAL A 272 9.46 -4.17 -7.87
C VAL A 272 10.29 -4.31 -9.14
N LEU A 273 9.87 -3.76 -10.27
CA LEU A 273 10.65 -3.75 -11.52
C LEU A 273 11.97 -3.00 -11.34
N VAL A 274 11.96 -1.84 -10.69
CA VAL A 274 13.17 -1.07 -10.35
C VAL A 274 14.08 -1.89 -9.43
N GLY A 275 13.50 -2.53 -8.41
CA GLY A 275 14.23 -3.41 -7.50
C GLY A 275 14.84 -4.62 -8.20
N LEU A 276 14.13 -5.21 -9.18
CA LEU A 276 14.66 -6.30 -10.01
C LEU A 276 15.82 -5.84 -10.89
N ALA A 277 15.72 -4.67 -11.49
CA ALA A 277 16.82 -4.06 -12.26
C ALA A 277 18.05 -3.81 -11.37
N ALA A 278 17.85 -3.29 -10.16
CA ALA A 278 18.91 -3.12 -9.17
C ALA A 278 19.56 -4.47 -8.78
N LEU A 279 18.75 -5.53 -8.65
CA LEU A 279 19.23 -6.88 -8.35
C LEU A 279 20.09 -7.44 -9.52
N VAL A 280 19.71 -7.17 -10.77
CA VAL A 280 20.52 -7.56 -11.95
C VAL A 280 21.88 -6.85 -11.93
N ILE A 281 21.87 -5.53 -11.65
CA ILE A 281 23.12 -4.75 -11.52
C ILE A 281 23.97 -5.29 -10.36
N ALA A 282 23.35 -5.58 -9.22
CA ALA A 282 24.02 -6.22 -8.09
C ALA A 282 24.61 -7.59 -8.48
N GLY A 283 23.89 -8.38 -9.28
CA GLY A 283 24.37 -9.66 -9.80
C GLY A 283 25.66 -9.54 -10.63
N ILE A 284 25.75 -8.53 -11.49
CA ILE A 284 26.97 -8.22 -12.26
C ILE A 284 28.11 -7.83 -11.30
N GLY A 285 27.80 -6.98 -10.32
CA GLY A 285 28.76 -6.58 -9.27
C GLY A 285 29.26 -7.76 -8.44
N ILE A 286 28.39 -8.71 -8.12
CA ILE A 286 28.73 -9.96 -7.42
C ILE A 286 29.68 -10.80 -8.27
N GLY A 287 29.40 -10.97 -9.58
CA GLY A 287 30.26 -11.71 -10.49
C GLY A 287 31.67 -11.11 -10.58
N GLY A 288 31.77 -9.79 -10.71
CA GLY A 288 33.03 -9.05 -10.67
C GLY A 288 33.76 -9.19 -9.33
N GLY A 289 33.04 -9.09 -8.21
CA GLY A 289 33.59 -9.25 -6.86
C GLY A 289 34.15 -10.66 -6.62
N VAL A 290 33.40 -11.69 -7.01
CA VAL A 290 33.85 -13.10 -6.92
C VAL A 290 35.09 -13.34 -7.77
N SER A 291 35.08 -12.86 -9.02
CA SER A 291 36.24 -12.99 -9.94
C SER A 291 37.47 -12.29 -9.37
N SER A 292 37.36 -11.07 -8.93
CA SER A 292 38.45 -10.31 -8.29
C SER A 292 38.98 -11.00 -7.03
N TYR A 293 38.06 -11.51 -6.20
CA TYR A 293 38.45 -12.26 -5.00
C TYR A 293 39.24 -13.52 -5.32
N LEU A 294 38.76 -14.33 -6.28
CA LEU A 294 39.44 -15.56 -6.69
C LEU A 294 40.80 -15.27 -7.33
N GLN A 295 40.92 -14.20 -8.11
CA GLN A 295 42.21 -13.75 -8.68
C GLN A 295 43.21 -13.38 -7.60
N ALA A 296 42.78 -12.64 -6.59
CA ALA A 296 43.64 -12.25 -5.45
C ALA A 296 44.08 -13.47 -4.61
N ARG A 297 43.40 -14.61 -4.74
CA ARG A 297 43.66 -15.84 -3.99
C ARG A 297 44.45 -16.90 -4.83
N ARG A 298 44.87 -16.58 -6.06
CA ARG A 298 45.56 -17.54 -6.93
C ARG A 298 46.80 -18.18 -6.28
N THR A 299 47.60 -17.38 -5.56
CA THR A 299 48.80 -17.88 -4.85
C THR A 299 48.43 -18.85 -3.73
N SER A 300 47.41 -18.53 -2.91
CA SER A 300 46.93 -19.42 -1.85
C SER A 300 46.36 -20.71 -2.40
N ILE A 301 45.63 -20.64 -3.52
CA ILE A 301 45.10 -21.81 -4.24
C ILE A 301 46.22 -22.70 -4.78
N ALA A 302 47.30 -22.11 -5.34
CA ALA A 302 48.46 -22.83 -5.79
C ALA A 302 49.16 -23.54 -4.64
N THR A 303 49.36 -22.88 -3.50
CA THR A 303 49.95 -23.47 -2.29
C THR A 303 49.14 -24.66 -1.79
N LEU A 304 47.80 -24.55 -1.73
CA LEU A 304 46.94 -25.66 -1.34
C LEU A 304 47.03 -26.84 -2.28
N LYS A 305 47.18 -26.61 -3.60
CA LYS A 305 47.40 -27.66 -4.59
C LYS A 305 48.76 -28.36 -4.40
N ILE A 306 49.80 -27.62 -4.10
CA ILE A 306 51.13 -28.19 -3.82
C ILE A 306 51.09 -29.07 -2.58
N LEU A 307 50.30 -28.68 -1.57
CA LEU A 307 50.06 -29.43 -0.32
C LEU A 307 49.11 -30.65 -0.50
N GLY A 308 48.65 -30.93 -1.76
CA GLY A 308 47.87 -32.12 -2.09
C GLY A 308 46.34 -31.94 -2.05
N ALA A 309 45.82 -30.71 -1.83
CA ALA A 309 44.38 -30.46 -1.85
C ALA A 309 43.81 -30.67 -3.26
N THR A 310 42.67 -31.38 -3.36
CA THR A 310 41.99 -31.61 -4.63
C THR A 310 41.24 -30.33 -5.07
N SER A 311 40.95 -30.21 -6.37
CA SER A 311 40.15 -29.09 -6.89
C SER A 311 38.76 -29.01 -6.26
N ARG A 312 38.20 -30.16 -5.85
CA ARG A 312 36.92 -30.23 -5.13
C ARG A 312 37.00 -29.66 -3.70
N ASP A 313 38.10 -29.93 -3.01
CA ASP A 313 38.31 -29.41 -1.64
C ASP A 313 38.47 -27.88 -1.67
N ILE A 314 39.23 -27.38 -2.60
CA ILE A 314 39.42 -25.95 -2.84
C ILE A 314 38.07 -25.30 -3.17
N ALA A 315 37.30 -25.88 -4.11
CA ALA A 315 35.98 -25.36 -4.44
C ALA A 315 35.05 -25.31 -3.22
N ARG A 316 35.03 -26.38 -2.39
CA ARG A 316 34.21 -26.39 -1.15
C ARG A 316 34.55 -25.26 -0.20
N ILE A 317 35.83 -25.02 0.04
CA ILE A 317 36.29 -23.95 0.95
C ILE A 317 35.84 -22.59 0.43
N TYR A 318 36.06 -22.29 -0.85
CA TYR A 318 35.70 -20.97 -1.40
C TYR A 318 34.20 -20.80 -1.59
N THR A 319 33.46 -21.85 -1.93
CA THR A 319 31.99 -21.80 -1.97
C THR A 319 31.40 -21.53 -0.58
N LEU A 320 31.92 -22.13 0.49
CA LEU A 320 31.50 -21.85 1.85
C LEU A 320 31.83 -20.40 2.28
N GLN A 321 32.97 -19.88 1.91
CA GLN A 321 33.34 -18.48 2.21
C GLN A 321 32.46 -17.48 1.49
N LEU A 322 32.25 -17.65 0.19
CA LEU A 322 31.40 -16.80 -0.64
C LEU A 322 29.94 -16.91 -0.20
N GLY A 323 29.45 -18.15 0.05
CA GLY A 323 28.10 -18.41 0.51
C GLY A 323 27.79 -17.78 1.88
N ALA A 324 28.72 -17.93 2.84
CA ALA A 324 28.56 -17.32 4.16
C ALA A 324 28.57 -15.78 4.09
N SER A 325 29.43 -15.21 3.26
CA SER A 325 29.48 -13.74 3.05
C SER A 325 28.24 -13.25 2.32
N ALA A 326 27.76 -14.00 1.33
CA ALA A 326 26.53 -13.69 0.61
C ALA A 326 25.31 -13.72 1.54
N LEU A 327 25.21 -14.76 2.37
CA LEU A 327 24.13 -14.89 3.35
C LEU A 327 24.16 -13.73 4.37
N ALA A 328 25.36 -13.39 4.87
CA ALA A 328 25.49 -12.27 5.81
C ALA A 328 25.09 -10.94 5.17
N GLY A 329 25.50 -10.66 3.93
CA GLY A 329 25.14 -9.45 3.19
C GLY A 329 23.62 -9.39 2.92
N ALA A 330 23.03 -10.52 2.48
CA ALA A 330 21.58 -10.61 2.22
C ALA A 330 20.75 -10.44 3.49
N LEU A 331 21.12 -11.09 4.60
CA LEU A 331 20.43 -10.95 5.89
C LEU A 331 20.54 -9.52 6.42
N ALA A 332 21.73 -8.92 6.34
CA ALA A 332 21.92 -7.53 6.76
C ALA A 332 21.06 -6.57 5.91
N GLY A 333 21.02 -6.78 4.58
CA GLY A 333 20.17 -6.02 3.67
C GLY A 333 18.69 -6.20 3.98
N LEU A 334 18.24 -7.44 4.21
CA LEU A 334 16.85 -7.76 4.56
C LEU A 334 16.44 -7.04 5.86
N VAL A 335 17.25 -7.17 6.92
CA VAL A 335 16.97 -6.52 8.20
C VAL A 335 16.94 -5.00 8.06
N ALA A 336 17.91 -4.42 7.35
CA ALA A 336 17.95 -2.98 7.10
C ALA A 336 16.73 -2.51 6.27
N GLY A 337 16.35 -3.25 5.24
CA GLY A 337 15.20 -2.95 4.40
C GLY A 337 13.88 -2.96 5.17
N ILE A 338 13.66 -3.97 6.03
CA ILE A 338 12.47 -4.04 6.89
C ILE A 338 12.48 -2.93 7.95
N ALA A 339 13.64 -2.61 8.52
CA ALA A 339 13.78 -1.59 9.56
C ALA A 339 13.56 -0.15 9.05
N ILE A 340 13.66 0.10 7.75
CA ILE A 340 13.45 1.41 7.15
C ILE A 340 12.01 1.90 7.39
N THR A 341 11.01 1.03 7.26
CA THR A 341 9.59 1.40 7.39
C THR A 341 9.25 1.94 8.79
N PRO A 342 9.53 1.26 9.92
CA PRO A 342 9.26 1.80 11.24
C PRO A 342 10.14 3.01 11.60
N LEU A 343 11.35 3.10 11.04
CA LEU A 343 12.20 4.28 11.22
C LEU A 343 11.62 5.51 10.54
N LEU A 344 11.09 5.37 9.33
CA LEU A 344 10.41 6.44 8.58
C LEU A 344 9.13 6.88 9.30
N SER A 345 8.30 5.95 9.78
CA SER A 345 7.09 6.29 10.51
C SER A 345 7.39 7.02 11.83
N TRP A 346 8.44 6.61 12.55
CA TRP A 346 8.88 7.31 13.76
C TRP A 346 9.43 8.70 13.46
N ALA A 347 10.25 8.86 12.42
CA ALA A 347 10.83 10.13 12.03
C ALA A 347 9.77 11.13 11.51
N LEU A 348 8.79 10.66 10.74
CA LEU A 348 7.67 11.48 10.25
C LEU A 348 6.68 11.82 11.37
N GLY A 349 6.37 10.88 12.25
CA GLY A 349 5.49 11.11 13.39
C GLY A 349 6.05 12.08 14.45
N SER A 350 7.35 12.33 14.44
CA SER A 350 7.99 13.35 15.28
C SER A 350 8.00 14.76 14.64
N LEU A 351 7.59 14.87 13.35
CA LEU A 351 7.54 16.11 12.57
C LEU A 351 6.09 16.64 12.37
N LEU A 352 5.10 15.81 12.66
CA LEU A 352 3.67 16.13 12.67
C LEU A 352 3.15 16.26 14.11
#